data_c96b8736fe907fa4079d65ff8ff1a5b1
#
_entry.id   c96b8736fe907fa4079d65ff8ff1a5b1
#
_cell.length_a   1.000
_cell.length_b   1.000
_cell.length_c   1.000
_cell.angle_alpha   90.00
_cell.angle_beta   90.00
_cell.angle_gamma   90.00
#
_symmetry.space_group_name_H-M   'P 1'
#
loop_
_entity.id
_entity.type
_entity.pdbx_description
1 polymer ?
#
loop_
_entity_poly.entity_id
_entity_poly.type
_entity_poly.pdbx_seq_one_letter_code
_entity_poly.pdbx_strand_id
1 'polypeptide(L)'
;LSSDCIRRFCEKYREARIILISSWKNGFISSHNEKNTPQIKELEAQLDRYGIRIVGKVCDNRYRDYAVRDYLKEHPSIKEYVVVDDDIKEYSSKDIPHLRLVDSKVGFR
;
A
#
# COMPACT_ATOMS: atom_id res chain seq x y z
N LEU A 1 10.30 -2.46 0.04
CA LEU A 1 10.29 -1.43 1.08
C LEU A 1 11.16 -1.86 2.26
N SER A 2 11.93 -0.94 2.80
CA SER A 2 12.76 -1.19 3.98
C SER A 2 11.91 -1.20 5.26
N SER A 3 12.44 -1.83 6.33
CA SER A 3 11.80 -1.81 7.64
C SER A 3 11.63 -0.39 8.17
N ASP A 4 12.61 0.49 7.91
CA ASP A 4 12.51 1.90 8.31
C ASP A 4 11.40 2.63 7.58
N CYS A 5 11.20 2.34 6.30
CA CYS A 5 10.10 2.91 5.51
C CYS A 5 8.74 2.51 6.11
N ILE A 6 8.58 1.25 6.43
CA ILE A 6 7.35 0.73 7.04
C ILE A 6 7.12 1.37 8.40
N ARG A 7 8.15 1.46 9.23
CA ARG A 7 8.06 2.09 10.56
C ARG A 7 7.61 3.55 10.46
N ARG A 8 8.23 4.33 9.58
CA ARG A 8 7.88 5.74 9.39
C ARG A 8 6.45 5.92 8.90
N PHE A 9 6.01 5.06 7.99
CA PHE A 9 4.63 5.05 7.52
C PHE A 9 3.67 4.80 8.67
N CYS A 10 3.93 3.78 9.49
CA CYS A 10 3.07 3.40 10.61
C CYS A 10 2.99 4.49 11.67
N GLU A 11 4.12 5.14 11.96
CA GLU A 11 4.16 6.24 12.93
C GLU A 11 3.37 7.45 12.45
N LYS A 12 3.36 7.71 11.14
CA LYS A 12 2.64 8.84 10.55
C LYS A 12 1.14 8.56 10.37
N TYR A 13 0.78 7.32 10.06
CA TYR A 13 -0.60 6.94 9.73
C TYR A 13 -1.09 5.80 10.60
N ARG A 14 -1.17 6.03 11.92
CA ARG A 14 -1.41 5.00 12.94
C ARG A 14 -2.70 4.21 12.81
N GLU A 15 -3.74 4.76 12.22
CA GLU A 15 -5.04 4.10 12.08
C GLU A 15 -5.33 3.73 10.63
N ALA A 16 -4.32 3.72 9.79
CA ALA A 16 -4.50 3.42 8.38
C ALA A 16 -4.90 1.97 8.17
N ARG A 17 -5.66 1.75 7.11
CA ARG A 17 -5.88 0.42 6.53
C ARG A 17 -5.17 0.39 5.20
N ILE A 18 -4.60 -0.76 4.86
CA ILE A 18 -3.75 -0.88 3.69
C ILE A 18 -4.46 -1.69 2.61
N ILE A 19 -4.44 -1.11 1.40
CA ILE A 19 -4.86 -1.79 0.17
C ILE A 19 -3.61 -1.91 -0.70
N LEU A 20 -3.25 -3.13 -1.07
CA LEU A 20 -2.09 -3.39 -1.90
C LEU A 20 -2.41 -3.11 -3.38
N ILE A 21 -1.59 -2.31 -4.03
CA ILE A 21 -1.70 -2.00 -5.46
C ILE A 21 -0.44 -2.37 -6.24
N SER A 22 0.68 -2.59 -5.56
CA SER A 22 1.95 -2.99 -6.17
C SER A 22 1.98 -4.49 -6.48
N SER A 23 3.08 -4.96 -7.08
CA SER A 23 3.27 -6.37 -7.38
C SER A 23 3.22 -7.28 -6.15
N TRP A 24 3.42 -6.75 -4.95
CA TRP A 24 3.28 -7.51 -3.70
C TRP A 24 1.89 -8.09 -3.50
N LYS A 25 0.86 -7.49 -4.12
CA LYS A 25 -0.51 -7.99 -4.07
C LYS A 25 -0.63 -9.44 -4.54
N ASN A 26 0.25 -9.88 -5.42
CA ASN A 26 0.24 -11.24 -5.94
C ASN A 26 0.57 -12.29 -4.89
N GLY A 27 1.25 -11.89 -3.82
CA GLY A 27 1.57 -12.77 -2.69
C GLY A 27 0.56 -12.70 -1.54
N PHE A 28 -0.44 -11.84 -1.65
CA PHE A 28 -1.44 -11.62 -0.61
C PHE A 28 -2.75 -12.34 -0.98
N ILE A 29 -3.21 -13.21 -0.10
CA ILE A 29 -4.47 -13.96 -0.27
C ILE A 29 -5.57 -13.30 0.56
N SER A 30 -5.34 -13.13 1.85
CA SER A 30 -6.22 -12.44 2.78
C SER A 30 -5.42 -12.04 4.01
N SER A 31 -6.02 -11.25 4.90
CA SER A 31 -5.35 -10.80 6.12
C SER A 31 -4.90 -12.00 6.96
N HIS A 32 -3.60 -12.04 7.26
CA HIS A 32 -2.97 -13.08 8.09
C HIS A 32 -3.18 -14.51 7.59
N ASN A 33 -3.37 -14.68 6.29
CA ASN A 33 -3.53 -16.00 5.70
C ASN A 33 -2.19 -16.75 5.74
N GLU A 34 -2.23 -18.01 6.15
CA GLU A 34 -1.03 -18.84 6.25
C GLU A 34 -0.36 -19.09 4.89
N LYS A 35 -1.11 -18.94 3.79
CA LYS A 35 -0.60 -19.10 2.42
C LYS A 35 -0.05 -17.81 1.81
N ASN A 36 -0.09 -16.71 2.52
CA ASN A 36 0.58 -15.50 2.08
C ASN A 36 2.09 -15.77 1.93
N THR A 37 2.74 -15.08 0.98
CA THR A 37 4.18 -15.22 0.81
C THR A 37 4.94 -14.80 2.08
N PRO A 38 6.17 -15.31 2.30
CA PRO A 38 6.97 -14.87 3.45
C PRO A 38 7.16 -13.36 3.51
N GLN A 39 7.29 -12.70 2.36
CA GLN A 39 7.42 -11.26 2.25
C GLN A 39 6.18 -10.53 2.80
N ILE A 40 4.98 -11.01 2.45
CA ILE A 40 3.72 -10.46 2.97
C ILE A 40 3.58 -10.75 4.47
N LYS A 41 3.92 -11.95 4.90
CA LYS A 41 3.86 -12.31 6.33
C LYS A 41 4.77 -11.41 7.18
N GLU A 42 5.96 -11.10 6.67
CA GLU A 42 6.88 -10.19 7.35
C GLU A 42 6.30 -8.76 7.43
N LEU A 43 5.73 -8.29 6.33
CA LEU A 43 5.06 -6.99 6.31
C LEU A 43 3.90 -6.94 7.32
N GLU A 44 3.06 -7.96 7.35
CA GLU A 44 1.97 -8.04 8.31
C GLU A 44 2.46 -8.03 9.75
N ALA A 45 3.54 -8.77 10.05
CA ALA A 45 4.12 -8.80 11.39
C ALA A 45 4.60 -7.41 11.84
N GLN A 46 5.20 -6.64 10.93
CA GLN A 46 5.63 -5.27 11.23
C GLN A 46 4.44 -4.34 11.44
N LEU A 47 3.43 -4.45 10.60
CA LEU A 47 2.21 -3.63 10.70
C LEU A 47 1.41 -3.94 11.95
N ASP A 48 1.38 -5.20 12.37
CA ASP A 48 0.66 -5.64 13.57
C ASP A 48 1.13 -4.92 14.84
N ARG A 49 2.40 -4.55 14.90
CA ARG A 49 2.95 -3.79 16.04
C ARG A 49 2.27 -2.44 16.23
N TYR A 50 1.65 -1.91 15.18
CA TYR A 50 0.99 -0.60 15.18
C TYR A 50 -0.53 -0.72 15.03
N GLY A 51 -1.05 -1.93 15.04
CA GLY A 51 -2.48 -2.17 14.85
C GLY A 51 -2.98 -1.89 13.44
N ILE A 52 -2.09 -1.90 12.45
CA ILE A 52 -2.41 -1.62 11.05
C ILE A 52 -2.59 -2.95 10.31
N ARG A 53 -3.61 -3.04 9.48
CA ARG A 53 -3.94 -4.27 8.76
C ARG A 53 -4.01 -4.03 7.26
N ILE A 54 -3.56 -5.04 6.50
CA ILE A 54 -3.82 -5.11 5.07
C ILE A 54 -5.23 -5.70 4.91
N VAL A 55 -6.14 -4.92 4.36
CA VAL A 55 -7.55 -5.31 4.26
C VAL A 55 -7.97 -5.71 2.85
N GLY A 56 -7.11 -5.50 1.86
CA GLY A 56 -7.44 -5.88 0.50
C GLY A 56 -6.32 -5.59 -0.48
N LYS A 57 -6.61 -5.90 -1.74
CA LYS A 57 -5.72 -5.64 -2.87
C LYS A 57 -6.55 -5.26 -4.09
N VAL A 58 -5.92 -4.56 -5.04
CA VAL A 58 -6.52 -4.22 -6.31
C VAL A 58 -5.77 -4.94 -7.41
N CYS A 59 -6.46 -5.78 -8.17
CA CYS A 59 -5.91 -6.51 -9.30
C CYS A 59 -6.31 -5.80 -10.59
N ASP A 60 -5.49 -4.89 -11.06
CA ASP A 60 -5.74 -4.09 -12.25
C ASP A 60 -4.45 -3.99 -13.05
N ASN A 61 -4.53 -4.21 -14.37
CA ASN A 61 -3.37 -4.18 -15.27
C ASN A 61 -3.11 -2.80 -15.88
N ARG A 62 -3.95 -1.82 -15.56
CA ARG A 62 -3.78 -0.43 -16.02
C ARG A 62 -2.79 0.31 -15.11
N TYR A 63 -2.56 1.58 -15.41
CA TYR A 63 -1.82 2.44 -14.50
C TYR A 63 -2.43 2.41 -13.11
N ARG A 64 -1.59 2.48 -12.09
CA ARG A 64 -2.02 2.35 -10.69
C ARG A 64 -2.97 3.46 -10.24
N ASP A 65 -2.86 4.65 -10.81
CA ASP A 65 -3.79 5.74 -10.50
C ASP A 65 -5.22 5.43 -10.94
N TYR A 66 -5.39 4.73 -12.05
CA TYR A 66 -6.73 4.29 -12.48
C TYR A 66 -7.31 3.27 -11.50
N ALA A 67 -6.48 2.36 -11.02
CA ALA A 67 -6.91 1.38 -10.03
C ALA A 67 -7.34 2.04 -8.71
N VAL A 68 -6.60 3.03 -8.25
CA VAL A 68 -6.94 3.80 -7.05
C VAL A 68 -8.25 4.54 -7.26
N ARG A 69 -8.40 5.21 -8.39
CA ARG A 69 -9.62 5.96 -8.70
C ARG A 69 -10.86 5.07 -8.68
N ASP A 70 -10.78 3.92 -9.32
CA ASP A 70 -11.91 3.00 -9.40
C ASP A 70 -12.23 2.38 -8.04
N TYR A 71 -11.20 2.06 -7.26
CA TYR A 71 -11.38 1.57 -5.90
C TYR A 71 -12.11 2.59 -5.02
N LEU A 72 -11.75 3.86 -5.11
CA LEU A 72 -12.40 4.92 -4.35
C LEU A 72 -13.86 5.11 -4.77
N LYS A 73 -14.18 4.94 -6.05
CA LYS A 73 -15.56 4.99 -6.54
C LYS A 73 -16.41 3.86 -5.96
N GLU A 74 -15.83 2.68 -5.79
CA GLU A 74 -16.51 1.52 -5.22
C GLU A 74 -16.62 1.61 -3.69
N HIS A 75 -15.81 2.46 -3.08
CA HIS A 75 -15.75 2.62 -1.62
C HIS A 75 -15.94 4.08 -1.21
N PRO A 76 -17.15 4.65 -1.43
CA PRO A 76 -17.36 6.09 -1.20
C PRO A 76 -17.26 6.53 0.26
N SER A 77 -17.22 5.59 1.19
CA SER A 77 -17.01 5.90 2.60
C SER A 77 -15.58 6.34 2.92
N ILE A 78 -14.64 6.08 2.02
CA ILE A 78 -13.25 6.52 2.20
C ILE A 78 -13.16 8.02 1.99
N LYS A 79 -12.80 8.76 3.03
CA LYS A 79 -12.69 10.22 3.01
C LYS A 79 -11.25 10.70 2.87
N GLU A 80 -10.32 9.97 3.45
CA GLU A 80 -8.91 10.33 3.44
C GLU A 80 -8.08 9.13 2.97
N TYR A 81 -7.10 9.39 2.12
CA TYR A 81 -6.20 8.35 1.65
C TYR A 81 -4.86 8.96 1.23
N VAL A 82 -3.87 8.11 1.17
CA VAL A 82 -2.56 8.42 0.60
C VAL A 82 -2.11 7.22 -0.22
N VAL A 83 -1.44 7.48 -1.34
CA VAL A 83 -0.83 6.46 -2.18
C VAL A 83 0.67 6.48 -1.94
N VAL A 84 1.22 5.37 -1.50
CA VAL A 84 2.67 5.23 -1.25
C VAL A 84 3.25 4.27 -2.26
N ASP A 85 4.20 4.72 -3.03
CA ASP A 85 4.84 3.92 -4.07
C ASP A 85 6.27 4.39 -4.30
N ASP A 86 7.10 3.53 -4.87
CA ASP A 86 8.48 3.83 -5.24
C ASP A 86 8.69 3.95 -6.76
N ASP A 87 7.65 3.74 -7.56
CA ASP A 87 7.76 3.71 -9.02
C ASP A 87 6.72 4.59 -9.71
N ILE A 88 7.14 5.80 -10.09
CA ILE A 88 6.28 6.75 -10.80
C ILE A 88 5.90 6.26 -12.21
N LYS A 89 6.67 5.33 -12.78
CA LYS A 89 6.40 4.81 -14.12
C LYS A 89 5.10 4.01 -14.21
N GLU A 90 4.62 3.52 -13.07
CA GLU A 90 3.38 2.77 -12.98
C GLU A 90 2.13 3.68 -12.97
N TYR A 91 2.32 4.99 -13.06
CA TYR A 91 1.25 5.99 -13.04
C TYR A 91 1.16 6.72 -14.37
N SER A 92 -0.05 7.15 -14.72
CA SER A 92 -0.31 7.83 -16.01
C SER A 92 0.26 9.24 -16.05
N SER A 93 0.56 9.84 -14.91
CA SER A 93 1.07 11.20 -14.78
C SER A 93 1.97 11.32 -13.57
N LYS A 94 2.79 12.37 -13.53
CA LYS A 94 3.58 12.72 -12.34
C LYS A 94 2.77 13.46 -11.29
N ASP A 95 1.62 14.02 -11.67
CA ASP A 95 0.78 14.85 -10.82
C ASP A 95 -0.43 14.08 -10.30
N ILE A 96 -0.17 12.97 -9.61
CA ILE A 96 -1.21 12.14 -9.02
C ILE A 96 -1.56 12.67 -7.63
N PRO A 97 -2.85 13.00 -7.36
CA PRO A 97 -3.27 13.47 -6.04
C PRO A 97 -2.93 12.45 -4.94
N HIS A 98 -2.44 12.96 -3.81
CA HIS A 98 -2.12 12.17 -2.62
C HIS A 98 -1.01 11.13 -2.82
N LEU A 99 -0.28 11.16 -3.93
CA LEU A 99 0.84 10.26 -4.16
C LEU A 99 2.05 10.69 -3.32
N ARG A 100 2.63 9.73 -2.61
CA ARG A 100 3.88 9.89 -1.86
C ARG A 100 4.88 8.90 -2.43
N LEU A 101 5.85 9.41 -3.17
CA LEU A 101 6.95 8.58 -3.66
C LEU A 101 7.96 8.35 -2.55
N VAL A 102 8.43 7.13 -2.44
CA VAL A 102 9.46 6.73 -1.49
C VAL A 102 10.66 6.20 -2.25
N ASP A 103 11.83 6.37 -1.66
CA ASP A 103 13.05 5.73 -2.16
C ASP A 103 13.21 4.40 -1.44
N SER A 104 13.35 3.31 -2.18
CA SER A 104 13.51 1.98 -1.63
C SER A 104 14.76 1.83 -0.76
N LYS A 105 15.76 2.71 -0.95
CA LYS A 105 17.01 2.72 -0.16
C LYS A 105 16.92 3.62 1.07
N VAL A 106 16.21 4.73 0.97
CA VAL A 106 16.12 5.76 2.01
C VAL A 106 14.86 5.63 2.85
N GLY A 107 13.80 5.07 2.26
CA GLY A 107 12.52 4.86 2.93
C GLY A 107 11.52 5.99 2.71
N PHE A 108 10.47 5.99 3.51
CA PHE A 108 9.37 6.94 3.43
C PHE A 108 9.78 8.31 3.94
N ARG A 109 9.42 9.34 3.20
CA ARG A 109 9.74 10.73 3.53
C ARG A 109 8.52 11.53 3.96
#